data_204e6a7593a0b2818d4a824b1444017d
#
_entry.id   204e6a7593a0b2818d4a824b1444017d
#
_cell.length_a   1.000
_cell.length_b   1.000
_cell.length_c   1.000
_cell.angle_alpha   90.00
_cell.angle_beta   90.00
_cell.angle_gamma   90.00
#
_symmetry.space_group_name_H-M   'P 1'
#
loop_
_entity.id
_entity.type
_entity.pdbx_description
1 polymer ?
#
loop_
_entity_poly.entity_id
_entity_poly.type
_entity_poly.pdbx_seq_one_letter_code
_entity_poly.pdbx_strand_id
1 'polypeptide(L)'
;MNSILVLVVGIGILIAGYVFYGKWLAGQWGVDPKRKTPAFTEEDGVDYVPAKAPVLMGHHFSSIAGAGPINGPIQAAVFGWVPVLLWVLIGGIFFGGVHDYGALFASLRHKGQSIGEVIADTMGSKAKKLFIVFAYLTLILVVAAFGSIVANTFKAAYTESGAVDVAASSANATTAMISILFIVLAVVFGFMVYRKNVSLGVSTIAGIAAIVVCVVVGLNFHPIYLSETAWMVIVGIYITVASVAPVWILLQPRDYLSSFLLYFMMIVAAVGVIGSALMGHASLDIPAFTGFKDTLAPTGSSLGFMFPALFVTIACGAISGFHSLVGSGTTSKQLDNEKNARPIAYGGMLIECALAIVSLCAVGYIWSRYADGTTVVPTAVFATGISEMVATIPGLGGSTHVLYSLLVLTVSVFCLTSLDTATRLARYMFQEFWLEPGQTYKEASGYKAVLTNPVVSTVITVVLGIGLGLTGYSKIWPLFGASNQLLAAIGLLAVATWLGKVGKNNKMFLFPMVFMLIVTITSLVQTLLANFKGLGAGVGIGWCVARIVLAGLLVILALILAVDGFKTLANQKKAK
;
A
#
# COMPACT_ATOMS: atom_id res chain seq x y z
N MET A 1 16.39 22.66 8.56
CA MET A 1 15.32 22.51 9.58
C MET A 1 15.73 21.39 10.56
N ASN A 2 15.23 21.45 11.82
CA ASN A 2 15.56 20.41 12.81
C ASN A 2 14.67 19.18 12.63
N SER A 3 15.27 18.02 12.36
CA SER A 3 14.59 16.75 12.09
C SER A 3 13.71 16.27 13.27
N ILE A 4 14.17 16.46 14.51
CA ILE A 4 13.41 16.09 15.71
C ILE A 4 12.13 16.91 15.84
N LEU A 5 12.16 18.19 15.44
CA LEU A 5 10.97 19.05 15.48
C LEU A 5 9.92 18.55 14.48
N VAL A 6 10.32 18.17 13.25
CA VAL A 6 9.41 17.59 12.24
C VAL A 6 8.80 16.30 12.77
N LEU A 7 9.62 15.42 13.33
CA LEU A 7 9.16 14.13 13.85
C LEU A 7 8.18 14.33 15.03
N VAL A 8 8.59 15.08 16.06
CA VAL A 8 7.79 15.22 17.30
C VAL A 8 6.49 15.98 17.04
N VAL A 9 6.55 17.10 16.30
CA VAL A 9 5.35 17.89 15.97
C VAL A 9 4.42 17.08 15.05
N GLY A 10 4.98 16.41 14.03
CA GLY A 10 4.21 15.57 13.13
C GLY A 10 3.50 14.42 13.84
N ILE A 11 4.22 13.64 14.64
CA ILE A 11 3.64 12.54 15.43
C ILE A 11 2.61 13.08 16.44
N GLY A 12 2.89 14.21 17.11
CA GLY A 12 1.94 14.84 18.04
C GLY A 12 0.62 15.21 17.37
N ILE A 13 0.66 15.77 16.15
CA ILE A 13 -0.54 16.11 15.37
C ILE A 13 -1.29 14.82 14.95
N LEU A 14 -0.59 13.77 14.52
CA LEU A 14 -1.22 12.49 14.17
C LEU A 14 -1.91 11.85 15.38
N ILE A 15 -1.28 11.85 16.55
CA ILE A 15 -1.89 11.37 17.81
C ILE A 15 -3.13 12.20 18.15
N ALA A 16 -3.06 13.51 18.05
CA ALA A 16 -4.22 14.38 18.28
C ALA A 16 -5.36 14.06 17.29
N GLY A 17 -5.04 13.84 16.00
CA GLY A 17 -5.99 13.38 14.99
C GLY A 17 -6.67 12.07 15.39
N TYR A 18 -5.90 11.08 15.85
CA TYR A 18 -6.45 9.79 16.32
C TYR A 18 -7.38 9.93 17.53
N VAL A 19 -6.92 10.68 18.54
CA VAL A 19 -7.64 10.80 19.83
C VAL A 19 -8.91 11.62 19.67
N PHE A 20 -8.84 12.76 18.99
CA PHE A 20 -9.99 13.69 18.90
C PHE A 20 -10.86 13.37 17.68
N TYR A 21 -10.29 13.44 16.48
CA TYR A 21 -11.07 13.31 15.25
C TYR A 21 -11.51 11.88 14.98
N GLY A 22 -10.63 10.88 15.16
CA GLY A 22 -10.99 9.46 15.02
C GLY A 22 -12.05 9.00 16.02
N LYS A 23 -12.02 9.51 17.26
CA LYS A 23 -13.07 9.24 18.26
C LYS A 23 -14.40 9.89 17.86
N TRP A 24 -14.36 11.12 17.37
CA TRP A 24 -15.54 11.83 16.88
C TRP A 24 -16.20 11.07 15.71
N LEU A 25 -15.42 10.59 14.72
CA LEU A 25 -15.92 9.77 13.61
C LEU A 25 -16.67 8.52 14.11
N ALA A 26 -16.09 7.77 15.05
CA ALA A 26 -16.72 6.58 15.62
C ALA A 26 -18.09 6.89 16.25
N GLY A 27 -18.21 8.04 16.94
CA GLY A 27 -19.46 8.53 17.50
C GLY A 27 -20.52 8.88 16.44
N GLN A 28 -20.09 9.42 15.28
CA GLN A 28 -21.01 9.79 14.19
C GLN A 28 -21.64 8.57 13.50
N TRP A 29 -20.92 7.44 13.41
CA TRP A 29 -21.36 6.30 12.60
C TRP A 29 -22.11 5.22 13.39
N GLY A 30 -22.04 5.22 14.71
CA GLY A 30 -22.76 4.29 15.60
C GLY A 30 -22.12 2.90 15.61
N VAL A 31 -20.84 2.84 16.01
CA VAL A 31 -20.11 1.60 16.26
C VAL A 31 -20.76 0.83 17.41
N ASP A 32 -21.05 -0.45 17.20
CA ASP A 32 -21.69 -1.33 18.18
C ASP A 32 -20.78 -2.53 18.54
N PRO A 33 -20.09 -2.49 19.70
CA PRO A 33 -19.23 -3.59 20.15
C PRO A 33 -19.96 -4.91 20.43
N LYS A 34 -21.30 -4.89 20.56
CA LYS A 34 -22.09 -6.09 20.83
C LYS A 34 -22.52 -6.82 19.53
N ARG A 35 -22.41 -6.15 18.38
CA ARG A 35 -22.75 -6.74 17.09
C ARG A 35 -21.71 -7.78 16.70
N LYS A 36 -22.18 -8.99 16.34
CA LYS A 36 -21.30 -9.99 15.71
C LYS A 36 -20.81 -9.48 14.37
N THR A 37 -19.52 -9.63 14.13
CA THR A 37 -18.90 -9.23 12.86
C THR A 37 -19.03 -10.32 11.81
N PRO A 38 -18.87 -9.98 10.51
CA PRO A 38 -18.89 -10.95 9.41
C PRO A 38 -17.89 -12.11 9.59
N ALA A 39 -16.78 -11.89 10.27
CA ALA A 39 -15.82 -12.93 10.59
C ALA A 39 -16.45 -14.16 11.28
N PHE A 40 -17.50 -13.93 12.09
CA PHE A 40 -18.23 -15.00 12.78
C PHE A 40 -19.55 -15.39 12.10
N THR A 41 -20.25 -14.44 11.43
CA THR A 41 -21.55 -14.74 10.82
C THR A 41 -21.45 -15.42 9.46
N GLU A 42 -20.34 -15.20 8.75
CA GLU A 42 -20.07 -15.72 7.41
C GLU A 42 -18.83 -16.63 7.40
N GLU A 43 -18.41 -17.15 8.57
CA GLU A 43 -17.19 -17.95 8.72
C GLU A 43 -17.15 -19.15 7.76
N ASP A 44 -16.11 -19.23 6.91
CA ASP A 44 -15.92 -20.27 5.90
C ASP A 44 -14.60 -21.04 6.07
N GLY A 45 -13.74 -20.64 7.02
CA GLY A 45 -12.43 -21.24 7.28
C GLY A 45 -11.37 -20.98 6.20
N VAL A 46 -11.67 -20.16 5.21
CA VAL A 46 -10.76 -19.82 4.09
C VAL A 46 -10.46 -18.33 4.05
N ASP A 47 -11.48 -17.50 3.87
CA ASP A 47 -11.37 -16.04 3.76
C ASP A 47 -12.02 -15.35 4.98
N TYR A 48 -13.12 -15.88 5.49
CA TYR A 48 -13.78 -15.45 6.72
C TYR A 48 -13.25 -16.28 7.89
N VAL A 49 -12.23 -15.76 8.55
CA VAL A 49 -11.56 -16.42 9.69
C VAL A 49 -11.31 -15.37 10.77
N PRO A 50 -12.01 -15.44 11.93
CA PRO A 50 -11.81 -14.45 12.98
C PRO A 50 -10.37 -14.44 13.48
N ALA A 51 -9.78 -13.24 13.53
CA ALA A 51 -8.43 -13.01 14.00
C ALA A 51 -8.41 -12.11 15.22
N LYS A 52 -7.49 -12.39 16.17
CA LYS A 52 -7.27 -11.50 17.32
C LYS A 52 -6.78 -10.12 16.85
N ALA A 53 -7.26 -9.06 17.48
CA ALA A 53 -6.97 -7.68 17.08
C ALA A 53 -5.47 -7.38 16.83
N PRO A 54 -4.48 -7.84 17.63
CA PRO A 54 -3.06 -7.63 17.33
C PRO A 54 -2.60 -8.32 16.03
N VAL A 55 -3.10 -9.52 15.76
CA VAL A 55 -2.78 -10.26 14.53
C VAL A 55 -3.38 -9.54 13.33
N LEU A 56 -4.64 -9.11 13.45
CA LEU A 56 -5.33 -8.38 12.40
C LEU A 56 -4.72 -7.00 12.16
N MET A 57 -4.27 -6.30 13.21
CA MET A 57 -3.53 -5.05 13.07
C MET A 57 -2.24 -5.25 12.29
N GLY A 58 -1.47 -6.30 12.61
CA GLY A 58 -0.26 -6.66 11.88
C GLY A 58 -0.54 -6.98 10.42
N HIS A 59 -1.55 -7.80 10.13
CA HIS A 59 -1.99 -8.13 8.77
C HIS A 59 -2.43 -6.88 8.00
N HIS A 60 -3.35 -6.10 8.55
CA HIS A 60 -3.88 -4.90 7.90
C HIS A 60 -2.77 -3.90 7.60
N PHE A 61 -1.96 -3.55 8.62
CA PHE A 61 -0.91 -2.56 8.49
C PHE A 61 0.19 -3.00 7.50
N SER A 62 0.65 -4.25 7.57
CA SER A 62 1.63 -4.76 6.61
C SER A 62 1.08 -4.82 5.18
N SER A 63 -0.24 -5.04 5.02
CA SER A 63 -0.88 -5.08 3.70
C SER A 63 -1.02 -3.70 3.07
N ILE A 64 -1.32 -2.64 3.86
CA ILE A 64 -1.51 -1.28 3.36
C ILE A 64 -0.18 -0.55 3.19
N ALA A 65 0.78 -0.73 4.11
CA ALA A 65 1.97 0.10 4.22
C ALA A 65 2.92 0.02 3.00
N GLY A 66 3.03 -1.07 2.28
CA GLY A 66 3.80 -1.20 1.04
C GLY A 66 5.04 -0.29 0.93
N ALA A 67 5.48 0.01 -0.29
CA ALA A 67 6.55 0.99 -0.55
C ALA A 67 6.04 2.45 -0.63
N GLY A 68 4.72 2.66 -0.67
CA GLY A 68 4.12 3.96 -0.92
C GLY A 68 4.51 5.07 0.06
N PRO A 69 4.41 4.84 1.40
CA PRO A 69 4.76 5.86 2.41
C PRO A 69 6.25 6.19 2.46
N ILE A 70 7.10 5.37 1.86
CA ILE A 70 8.53 5.65 1.70
C ILE A 70 8.77 6.37 0.37
N ASN A 71 8.31 5.81 -0.73
CA ASN A 71 8.58 6.31 -2.07
C ASN A 71 7.92 7.67 -2.34
N GLY A 72 6.68 7.86 -1.88
CA GLY A 72 5.92 9.07 -2.11
C GLY A 72 6.58 10.33 -1.56
N PRO A 73 6.82 10.42 -0.25
CA PRO A 73 7.46 11.58 0.37
C PRO A 73 8.87 11.87 -0.16
N ILE A 74 9.67 10.82 -0.44
CA ILE A 74 11.01 10.98 -1.00
C ILE A 74 10.96 11.60 -2.40
N GLN A 75 10.09 11.07 -3.29
CA GLN A 75 9.96 11.64 -4.63
C GLN A 75 9.38 13.06 -4.60
N ALA A 76 8.38 13.32 -3.75
CA ALA A 76 7.75 14.63 -3.62
C ALA A 76 8.62 15.66 -2.89
N ALA A 77 9.73 15.25 -2.27
CA ALA A 77 10.68 16.13 -1.60
C ALA A 77 11.23 17.24 -2.52
N VAL A 78 11.19 17.03 -3.83
CA VAL A 78 11.54 18.06 -4.85
C VAL A 78 10.74 19.36 -4.71
N PHE A 79 9.59 19.34 -4.04
CA PHE A 79 8.78 20.55 -3.75
C PHE A 79 9.12 21.19 -2.40
N GLY A 80 10.04 20.62 -1.65
CA GLY A 80 10.42 21.03 -0.30
C GLY A 80 9.63 20.30 0.79
N TRP A 81 10.16 20.36 2.05
CA TRP A 81 9.60 19.58 3.16
C TRP A 81 8.22 20.09 3.66
N VAL A 82 7.93 21.38 3.55
CA VAL A 82 6.66 21.96 4.05
C VAL A 82 5.45 21.42 3.29
N PRO A 83 5.39 21.48 1.95
CA PRO A 83 4.26 20.93 1.20
C PRO A 83 4.07 19.43 1.45
N VAL A 84 5.17 18.66 1.52
CA VAL A 84 5.14 17.23 1.79
C VAL A 84 4.56 16.93 3.17
N LEU A 85 5.08 17.58 4.22
CA LEU A 85 4.62 17.39 5.60
C LEU A 85 3.14 17.78 5.76
N LEU A 86 2.75 18.93 5.21
CA LEU A 86 1.36 19.39 5.28
C LEU A 86 0.41 18.42 4.62
N TRP A 87 0.76 17.87 3.44
CA TRP A 87 -0.08 16.90 2.77
C TRP A 87 -0.15 15.57 3.53
N VAL A 88 0.95 15.07 4.09
CA VAL A 88 0.96 13.87 4.93
C VAL A 88 0.05 14.05 6.15
N LEU A 89 0.11 15.18 6.84
CA LEU A 89 -0.69 15.42 8.06
C LEU A 89 -2.17 15.64 7.75
N ILE A 90 -2.48 16.57 6.85
CA ILE A 90 -3.87 16.92 6.51
C ILE A 90 -4.52 15.77 5.74
N GLY A 91 -3.82 15.22 4.74
CA GLY A 91 -4.28 14.10 3.96
C GLY A 91 -4.50 12.86 4.80
N GLY A 92 -3.55 12.51 5.67
CA GLY A 92 -3.67 11.35 6.54
C GLY A 92 -4.83 11.42 7.52
N ILE A 93 -5.01 12.55 8.21
CA ILE A 93 -6.04 12.70 9.23
C ILE A 93 -7.44 12.84 8.61
N PHE A 94 -7.61 13.74 7.64
CA PHE A 94 -8.93 14.15 7.15
C PHE A 94 -9.37 13.46 5.86
N PHE A 95 -8.45 12.79 5.15
CA PHE A 95 -8.73 12.08 3.91
C PHE A 95 -8.50 10.57 4.09
N GLY A 96 -7.25 10.14 4.28
CA GLY A 96 -6.88 8.72 4.33
C GLY A 96 -7.51 7.98 5.51
N GLY A 97 -7.39 8.51 6.72
CA GLY A 97 -8.00 7.89 7.90
C GLY A 97 -9.52 7.80 7.81
N VAL A 98 -10.18 8.86 7.30
CA VAL A 98 -11.63 8.86 7.03
C VAL A 98 -12.01 7.81 5.99
N HIS A 99 -11.24 7.74 4.91
CA HIS A 99 -11.42 6.79 3.83
C HIS A 99 -11.29 5.34 4.32
N ASP A 100 -10.20 5.01 4.98
CA ASP A 100 -9.89 3.64 5.39
C ASP A 100 -10.87 3.12 6.45
N TYR A 101 -11.14 3.94 7.47
CA TYR A 101 -12.10 3.60 8.50
C TYR A 101 -13.53 3.52 7.94
N GLY A 102 -13.90 4.45 7.07
CA GLY A 102 -15.21 4.44 6.40
C GLY A 102 -15.42 3.21 5.53
N ALA A 103 -14.43 2.83 4.73
CA ALA A 103 -14.48 1.67 3.87
C ALA A 103 -14.59 0.36 4.66
N LEU A 104 -13.77 0.19 5.70
CA LEU A 104 -13.87 -0.97 6.59
C LEU A 104 -15.24 -1.02 7.28
N PHE A 105 -15.71 0.09 7.83
CA PHE A 105 -16.99 0.15 8.54
C PHE A 105 -18.19 -0.13 7.62
N ALA A 106 -18.19 0.42 6.40
CA ALA A 106 -19.23 0.13 5.41
C ALA A 106 -19.25 -1.35 5.03
N SER A 107 -18.08 -1.98 4.84
CA SER A 107 -17.97 -3.40 4.55
C SER A 107 -18.49 -4.28 5.69
N LEU A 108 -18.21 -3.94 6.95
CA LEU A 108 -18.76 -4.67 8.12
C LEU A 108 -20.29 -4.67 8.12
N ARG A 109 -20.92 -3.59 7.63
CA ARG A 109 -22.39 -3.48 7.49
C ARG A 109 -22.93 -4.20 6.25
N HIS A 110 -22.06 -4.60 5.33
CA HIS A 110 -22.36 -5.36 4.11
C HIS A 110 -21.75 -6.76 4.16
N LYS A 111 -21.85 -7.47 5.29
CA LYS A 111 -21.38 -8.86 5.47
C LYS A 111 -19.90 -9.08 5.12
N GLY A 112 -19.05 -8.09 5.32
CA GLY A 112 -17.63 -8.18 4.96
C GLY A 112 -17.35 -8.19 3.45
N GLN A 113 -18.32 -7.78 2.63
CA GLN A 113 -18.17 -7.72 1.18
C GLN A 113 -17.42 -6.47 0.72
N SER A 114 -16.99 -6.47 -0.55
CA SER A 114 -16.19 -5.39 -1.12
C SER A 114 -16.94 -4.05 -1.17
N ILE A 115 -16.18 -2.95 -1.37
CA ILE A 115 -16.78 -1.63 -1.66
C ILE A 115 -17.69 -1.68 -2.89
N GLY A 116 -17.49 -2.63 -3.80
CA GLY A 116 -18.39 -2.87 -4.92
C GLY A 116 -19.83 -3.17 -4.51
N GLU A 117 -20.04 -3.93 -3.42
CA GLU A 117 -21.38 -4.19 -2.89
C GLU A 117 -21.98 -2.94 -2.23
N VAL A 118 -21.17 -2.13 -1.56
CA VAL A 118 -21.63 -0.83 -1.03
C VAL A 118 -22.13 0.08 -2.17
N ILE A 119 -21.43 0.07 -3.31
CA ILE A 119 -21.84 0.78 -4.53
C ILE A 119 -23.12 0.18 -5.10
N ALA A 120 -23.22 -1.14 -5.17
CA ALA A 120 -24.44 -1.82 -5.66
C ALA A 120 -25.68 -1.43 -4.85
N ASP A 121 -25.56 -1.40 -3.53
CA ASP A 121 -26.64 -1.05 -2.60
C ASP A 121 -27.13 0.40 -2.75
N THR A 122 -26.25 1.32 -3.17
CA THR A 122 -26.54 2.76 -3.23
C THR A 122 -26.73 3.31 -4.63
N MET A 123 -25.99 2.80 -5.60
CA MET A 123 -25.90 3.32 -6.98
C MET A 123 -26.36 2.27 -8.03
N GLY A 124 -26.58 1.03 -7.60
CA GLY A 124 -27.09 -0.06 -8.42
C GLY A 124 -26.02 -0.92 -9.10
N SER A 125 -26.47 -2.04 -9.69
CA SER A 125 -25.58 -3.09 -10.22
C SER A 125 -24.71 -2.65 -11.41
N LYS A 126 -25.15 -1.67 -12.21
CA LYS A 126 -24.31 -1.12 -13.31
C LYS A 126 -23.08 -0.39 -12.75
N ALA A 127 -23.28 0.45 -11.74
CA ALA A 127 -22.18 1.16 -11.08
C ALA A 127 -21.20 0.18 -10.40
N LYS A 128 -21.72 -0.90 -9.77
CA LYS A 128 -20.89 -1.99 -9.24
C LYS A 128 -19.99 -2.59 -10.32
N LYS A 129 -20.53 -3.00 -11.47
CA LYS A 129 -19.74 -3.61 -12.54
C LYS A 129 -18.66 -2.66 -13.07
N LEU A 130 -18.98 -1.38 -13.26
CA LEU A 130 -17.99 -0.37 -13.66
C LEU A 130 -16.89 -0.20 -12.60
N PHE A 131 -17.26 -0.16 -11.33
CA PHE A 131 -16.31 -0.10 -10.23
C PHE A 131 -15.39 -1.33 -10.18
N ILE A 132 -15.95 -2.54 -10.34
CA ILE A 132 -15.17 -3.77 -10.35
C ILE A 132 -14.11 -3.76 -11.47
N VAL A 133 -14.48 -3.34 -12.67
CA VAL A 133 -13.54 -3.20 -13.79
C VAL A 133 -12.44 -2.19 -13.45
N PHE A 134 -12.83 -1.02 -12.91
CA PHE A 134 -11.88 0.02 -12.49
C PHE A 134 -10.92 -0.49 -11.39
N ALA A 135 -11.45 -1.11 -10.35
CA ALA A 135 -10.68 -1.66 -9.24
C ALA A 135 -9.75 -2.79 -9.71
N TYR A 136 -10.21 -3.67 -10.59
CA TYR A 136 -9.40 -4.74 -11.16
C TYR A 136 -8.22 -4.20 -11.96
N LEU A 137 -8.44 -3.21 -12.85
CA LEU A 137 -7.36 -2.57 -13.61
C LEU A 137 -6.34 -1.91 -12.68
N THR A 138 -6.81 -1.24 -11.63
CA THR A 138 -5.92 -0.65 -10.62
C THR A 138 -5.12 -1.71 -9.88
N LEU A 139 -5.73 -2.83 -9.50
CA LEU A 139 -5.04 -3.95 -8.83
C LEU A 139 -4.00 -4.63 -9.74
N ILE A 140 -4.24 -4.74 -11.05
CA ILE A 140 -3.23 -5.19 -12.01
C ILE A 140 -2.01 -4.27 -11.99
N LEU A 141 -2.22 -2.94 -11.91
CA LEU A 141 -1.12 -1.98 -11.79
C LEU A 141 -0.38 -2.11 -10.44
N VAL A 142 -1.10 -2.42 -9.35
CA VAL A 142 -0.48 -2.73 -8.03
C VAL A 142 0.41 -3.96 -8.13
N VAL A 143 -0.11 -5.06 -8.71
CA VAL A 143 0.65 -6.31 -8.89
C VAL A 143 1.89 -6.06 -9.75
N ALA A 144 1.75 -5.30 -10.83
CA ALA A 144 2.86 -4.96 -11.71
C ALA A 144 3.93 -4.12 -11.00
N ALA A 145 3.53 -3.07 -10.27
CA ALA A 145 4.45 -2.15 -9.60
C ALA A 145 5.19 -2.85 -8.45
N PHE A 146 4.48 -3.52 -7.55
CA PHE A 146 5.10 -4.18 -6.41
C PHE A 146 5.87 -5.44 -6.80
N GLY A 147 5.41 -6.19 -7.79
CA GLY A 147 6.17 -7.30 -8.38
C GLY A 147 7.53 -6.85 -8.91
N SER A 148 7.56 -5.73 -9.65
CA SER A 148 8.80 -5.14 -10.16
C SER A 148 9.70 -4.62 -9.03
N ILE A 149 9.16 -3.99 -7.98
CA ILE A 149 9.94 -3.55 -6.82
C ILE A 149 10.59 -4.75 -6.13
N VAL A 150 9.82 -5.80 -5.81
CA VAL A 150 10.32 -7.01 -5.16
C VAL A 150 11.43 -7.66 -6.00
N ALA A 151 11.21 -7.85 -7.28
CA ALA A 151 12.21 -8.44 -8.18
C ALA A 151 13.50 -7.60 -8.23
N ASN A 152 13.38 -6.27 -8.20
CA ASN A 152 14.52 -5.36 -8.15
C ASN A 152 15.32 -5.45 -6.83
N THR A 153 14.67 -5.74 -5.71
CA THR A 153 15.36 -5.93 -4.42
C THR A 153 16.01 -7.31 -4.29
N PHE A 154 15.74 -8.24 -5.21
CA PHE A 154 16.29 -9.60 -5.22
C PHE A 154 17.31 -9.84 -6.34
N LYS A 155 17.27 -9.03 -7.41
CA LYS A 155 18.08 -9.27 -8.62
C LYS A 155 19.58 -9.22 -8.38
N ALA A 156 20.30 -10.09 -9.08
CA ALA A 156 21.76 -10.04 -9.16
C ALA A 156 22.24 -8.88 -10.04
N ALA A 157 23.40 -8.32 -9.72
CA ALA A 157 24.16 -7.45 -10.58
C ALA A 157 25.06 -8.31 -11.50
N TYR A 158 25.32 -7.82 -12.71
CA TYR A 158 26.15 -8.51 -13.70
C TYR A 158 27.30 -7.60 -14.12
N THR A 159 28.46 -8.19 -14.33
CA THR A 159 29.64 -7.53 -14.91
C THR A 159 29.43 -7.27 -16.41
N GLU A 160 30.28 -6.46 -17.03
CA GLU A 160 30.27 -6.24 -18.48
C GLU A 160 30.44 -7.53 -19.29
N SER A 161 31.11 -8.53 -18.73
CA SER A 161 31.27 -9.85 -19.34
C SER A 161 30.03 -10.76 -19.21
N GLY A 162 28.97 -10.33 -18.53
CA GLY A 162 27.76 -11.11 -18.29
C GLY A 162 27.85 -12.10 -17.13
N ALA A 163 28.96 -12.12 -16.38
CA ALA A 163 29.09 -12.92 -15.16
C ALA A 163 28.39 -12.23 -13.98
N VAL A 164 27.94 -13.01 -12.99
CA VAL A 164 27.34 -12.45 -11.77
C VAL A 164 28.42 -11.73 -10.94
N ASP A 165 28.18 -10.46 -10.63
CA ASP A 165 28.96 -9.73 -9.63
C ASP A 165 28.42 -10.10 -8.24
N VAL A 166 29.08 -11.04 -7.58
CA VAL A 166 28.70 -11.56 -6.27
C VAL A 166 28.76 -10.48 -5.19
N ALA A 167 29.76 -9.61 -5.23
CA ALA A 167 29.94 -8.56 -4.24
C ALA A 167 28.82 -7.51 -4.32
N ALA A 168 28.54 -7.02 -5.52
CA ALA A 168 27.45 -6.08 -5.77
C ALA A 168 26.05 -6.70 -5.55
N SER A 169 25.91 -8.03 -5.70
CA SER A 169 24.66 -8.75 -5.56
C SER A 169 24.37 -9.20 -4.12
N SER A 170 25.35 -9.19 -3.21
CA SER A 170 25.25 -9.81 -1.88
C SER A 170 24.06 -9.31 -1.06
N ALA A 171 23.82 -8.00 -1.01
CA ALA A 171 22.69 -7.40 -0.26
C ALA A 171 21.32 -7.86 -0.81
N ASN A 172 21.17 -7.94 -2.13
CA ASN A 172 19.95 -8.39 -2.78
C ASN A 172 19.74 -9.91 -2.59
N ALA A 173 20.78 -10.71 -2.73
CA ALA A 173 20.74 -12.16 -2.49
C ALA A 173 20.38 -12.46 -1.02
N THR A 174 20.94 -11.70 -0.06
CA THR A 174 20.54 -11.76 1.36
C THR A 174 19.06 -11.48 1.53
N THR A 175 18.56 -10.41 0.94
CA THR A 175 17.12 -10.03 1.00
C THR A 175 16.24 -11.13 0.44
N ALA A 176 16.59 -11.72 -0.71
CA ALA A 176 15.85 -12.82 -1.31
C ALA A 176 15.84 -14.06 -0.40
N MET A 177 17.01 -14.45 0.14
CA MET A 177 17.13 -15.62 1.01
C MET A 177 16.31 -15.48 2.29
N ILE A 178 16.38 -14.32 2.96
CA ILE A 178 15.59 -14.07 4.17
C ILE A 178 14.09 -14.10 3.84
N SER A 179 13.66 -13.52 2.71
CA SER A 179 12.25 -13.53 2.28
C SER A 179 11.73 -14.96 2.06
N ILE A 180 12.53 -15.83 1.46
CA ILE A 180 12.18 -17.26 1.30
C ILE A 180 12.06 -17.96 2.66
N LEU A 181 13.01 -17.76 3.56
CA LEU A 181 12.96 -18.31 4.92
C LEU A 181 11.74 -17.81 5.70
N PHE A 182 11.34 -16.56 5.50
CA PHE A 182 10.13 -15.99 6.10
C PHE A 182 8.85 -16.66 5.64
N ILE A 183 8.76 -17.06 4.38
CA ILE A 183 7.60 -17.82 3.86
C ILE A 183 7.48 -19.15 4.60
N VAL A 184 8.58 -19.89 4.75
CA VAL A 184 8.61 -21.15 5.48
C VAL A 184 8.23 -20.93 6.95
N LEU A 185 8.82 -19.93 7.60
CA LEU A 185 8.50 -19.57 8.99
C LEU A 185 7.03 -19.24 9.17
N ALA A 186 6.43 -18.49 8.25
CA ALA A 186 5.02 -18.11 8.30
C ALA A 186 4.10 -19.33 8.27
N VAL A 187 4.37 -20.31 7.40
CA VAL A 187 3.61 -21.55 7.32
C VAL A 187 3.70 -22.34 8.64
N VAL A 188 4.91 -22.48 9.19
CA VAL A 188 5.13 -23.17 10.49
C VAL A 188 4.38 -22.45 11.61
N PHE A 189 4.47 -21.11 11.69
CA PHE A 189 3.77 -20.29 12.67
C PHE A 189 2.24 -20.44 12.55
N GLY A 190 1.71 -20.42 11.33
CA GLY A 190 0.28 -20.63 11.08
C GLY A 190 -0.22 -21.97 11.61
N PHE A 191 0.52 -23.04 11.34
CA PHE A 191 0.19 -24.36 11.89
C PHE A 191 0.27 -24.41 13.42
N MET A 192 1.26 -23.76 14.04
CA MET A 192 1.38 -23.70 15.50
C MET A 192 0.17 -22.99 16.15
N VAL A 193 -0.21 -21.82 15.61
CA VAL A 193 -1.28 -20.99 16.20
C VAL A 193 -2.66 -21.57 15.92
N TYR A 194 -2.96 -21.94 14.65
CA TYR A 194 -4.32 -22.29 14.23
C TYR A 194 -4.65 -23.77 14.30
N ARG A 195 -3.65 -24.67 14.24
CA ARG A 195 -3.88 -26.14 14.28
C ARG A 195 -3.44 -26.78 15.59
N LYS A 196 -2.36 -26.31 16.19
CA LYS A 196 -1.86 -26.84 17.47
C LYS A 196 -2.35 -26.04 18.66
N ASN A 197 -3.10 -24.96 18.44
CA ASN A 197 -3.65 -24.08 19.50
C ASN A 197 -2.58 -23.59 20.50
N VAL A 198 -1.35 -23.40 20.05
CA VAL A 198 -0.30 -22.80 20.89
C VAL A 198 -0.69 -21.37 21.20
N SER A 199 -0.48 -20.91 22.44
CA SER A 199 -0.83 -19.56 22.81
C SER A 199 -0.13 -18.54 21.92
N LEU A 200 -0.83 -17.46 21.53
CA LEU A 200 -0.28 -16.43 20.65
C LEU A 200 1.00 -15.82 21.22
N GLY A 201 1.06 -15.60 22.55
CA GLY A 201 2.25 -15.03 23.20
C GLY A 201 3.49 -15.89 23.04
N VAL A 202 3.38 -17.20 23.31
CA VAL A 202 4.49 -18.14 23.12
C VAL A 202 4.89 -18.23 21.66
N SER A 203 3.91 -18.35 20.75
CA SER A 203 4.18 -18.39 19.33
C SER A 203 4.86 -17.10 18.83
N THR A 204 4.49 -15.94 19.36
CA THR A 204 5.11 -14.65 19.00
C THR A 204 6.57 -14.59 19.44
N ILE A 205 6.88 -14.99 20.67
CA ILE A 205 8.28 -15.01 21.16
C ILE A 205 9.12 -15.96 20.30
N ALA A 206 8.61 -17.16 20.04
CA ALA A 206 9.27 -18.14 19.17
C ALA A 206 9.42 -17.61 17.72
N GLY A 207 8.39 -16.95 17.21
CA GLY A 207 8.40 -16.30 15.89
C GLY A 207 9.45 -15.21 15.78
N ILE A 208 9.55 -14.31 16.75
CA ILE A 208 10.58 -13.25 16.77
C ILE A 208 11.98 -13.85 16.85
N ALA A 209 12.19 -14.86 17.71
CA ALA A 209 13.48 -15.56 17.75
C ALA A 209 13.83 -16.20 16.40
N ALA A 210 12.84 -16.84 15.75
CA ALA A 210 13.03 -17.45 14.43
C ALA A 210 13.29 -16.39 13.33
N ILE A 211 12.69 -15.20 13.41
CA ILE A 211 13.01 -14.06 12.52
C ILE A 211 14.49 -13.71 12.63
N VAL A 212 15.03 -13.58 13.86
CA VAL A 212 16.47 -13.30 14.06
C VAL A 212 17.32 -14.41 13.45
N VAL A 213 16.93 -15.67 13.62
CA VAL A 213 17.65 -16.81 12.99
C VAL A 213 17.59 -16.70 11.46
N CYS A 214 16.42 -16.41 10.87
CA CYS A 214 16.31 -16.22 9.41
C CYS A 214 17.22 -15.11 8.90
N VAL A 215 17.29 -13.99 9.63
CA VAL A 215 18.19 -12.86 9.29
C VAL A 215 19.65 -13.28 9.36
N VAL A 216 20.07 -13.92 10.46
CA VAL A 216 21.46 -14.39 10.62
C VAL A 216 21.83 -15.42 9.54
N VAL A 217 20.94 -16.36 9.25
CA VAL A 217 21.17 -17.33 8.16
C VAL A 217 21.30 -16.62 6.82
N GLY A 218 20.39 -15.72 6.47
CA GLY A 218 20.44 -15.03 5.18
C GLY A 218 21.65 -14.10 5.02
N LEU A 219 22.13 -13.46 6.09
CA LEU A 219 23.35 -12.66 6.07
C LEU A 219 24.61 -13.49 5.79
N ASN A 220 24.65 -14.75 6.23
CA ASN A 220 25.81 -15.63 6.08
C ASN A 220 25.69 -16.65 4.94
N PHE A 221 24.46 -16.94 4.49
CA PHE A 221 24.20 -17.94 3.46
C PHE A 221 23.10 -17.45 2.50
N HIS A 222 23.51 -16.99 1.32
CA HIS A 222 22.62 -16.43 0.29
C HIS A 222 23.09 -16.84 -1.13
N PRO A 223 22.98 -18.13 -1.49
CA PRO A 223 23.57 -18.67 -2.73
C PRO A 223 22.77 -18.38 -4.00
N ILE A 224 21.64 -17.65 -3.91
CA ILE A 224 20.71 -17.47 -5.03
C ILE A 224 20.96 -16.15 -5.73
N TYR A 225 21.48 -16.21 -6.96
CA TYR A 225 21.78 -15.06 -7.81
C TYR A 225 21.04 -15.20 -9.14
N LEU A 226 19.90 -14.53 -9.28
CA LEU A 226 19.05 -14.63 -10.47
C LEU A 226 18.79 -13.23 -11.07
N SER A 227 18.43 -13.22 -12.36
CA SER A 227 18.04 -12.01 -13.07
C SER A 227 16.69 -11.47 -12.57
N GLU A 228 16.42 -10.19 -12.84
CA GLU A 228 15.12 -9.56 -12.52
C GLU A 228 13.95 -10.34 -13.14
N THR A 229 14.08 -10.76 -14.40
CA THR A 229 13.04 -11.54 -15.09
C THR A 229 12.79 -12.89 -14.41
N ALA A 230 13.83 -13.60 -13.99
CA ALA A 230 13.69 -14.87 -13.28
C ALA A 230 12.97 -14.67 -11.94
N TRP A 231 13.32 -13.63 -11.18
CA TRP A 231 12.64 -13.28 -9.94
C TRP A 231 11.19 -12.87 -10.18
N MET A 232 10.88 -12.12 -11.24
CA MET A 232 9.50 -11.80 -11.60
C MET A 232 8.65 -13.06 -11.81
N VAL A 233 9.18 -14.07 -12.48
CA VAL A 233 8.49 -15.36 -12.70
C VAL A 233 8.30 -16.11 -11.38
N ILE A 234 9.35 -16.22 -10.56
CA ILE A 234 9.31 -16.90 -9.25
C ILE A 234 8.28 -16.22 -8.33
N VAL A 235 8.31 -14.90 -8.24
CA VAL A 235 7.33 -14.11 -7.48
C VAL A 235 5.91 -14.35 -8.03
N GLY A 236 5.73 -14.40 -9.36
CA GLY A 236 4.45 -14.72 -9.99
C GLY A 236 3.90 -16.09 -9.57
N ILE A 237 4.75 -17.12 -9.56
CA ILE A 237 4.37 -18.46 -9.09
C ILE A 237 3.99 -18.41 -7.59
N TYR A 238 4.81 -17.75 -6.78
CA TYR A 238 4.57 -17.61 -5.35
C TYR A 238 3.22 -16.93 -5.06
N ILE A 239 2.92 -15.76 -5.64
CA ILE A 239 1.67 -15.04 -5.39
C ILE A 239 0.44 -15.80 -5.93
N THR A 240 0.61 -16.65 -6.94
CA THR A 240 -0.45 -17.56 -7.41
C THR A 240 -0.83 -18.53 -6.31
N VAL A 241 0.14 -19.18 -5.68
CA VAL A 241 -0.10 -20.11 -4.56
C VAL A 241 -0.66 -19.35 -3.35
N ALA A 242 -0.06 -18.22 -2.98
CA ALA A 242 -0.47 -17.41 -1.84
C ALA A 242 -1.90 -16.87 -1.96
N SER A 243 -2.34 -16.53 -3.18
CA SER A 243 -3.69 -16.02 -3.44
C SER A 243 -4.77 -17.10 -3.25
N VAL A 244 -4.47 -18.35 -3.55
CA VAL A 244 -5.45 -19.46 -3.46
C VAL A 244 -5.46 -20.13 -2.09
N ALA A 245 -4.32 -20.14 -1.39
CA ALA A 245 -4.19 -20.75 -0.07
C ALA A 245 -5.11 -20.07 0.97
N PRO A 246 -5.65 -20.82 1.97
CA PRO A 246 -6.37 -20.23 3.10
C PRO A 246 -5.55 -19.18 3.82
N VAL A 247 -6.19 -18.08 4.25
CA VAL A 247 -5.50 -16.92 4.85
C VAL A 247 -4.70 -17.28 6.11
N TRP A 248 -5.17 -18.24 6.90
CA TRP A 248 -4.53 -18.66 8.15
C TRP A 248 -3.23 -19.45 7.94
N ILE A 249 -2.99 -20.02 6.74
CA ILE A 249 -1.76 -20.81 6.47
C ILE A 249 -0.58 -19.86 6.22
N LEU A 250 -0.77 -18.82 5.42
CA LEU A 250 0.32 -17.98 4.94
C LEU A 250 0.08 -16.49 5.20
N LEU A 251 -1.05 -15.95 4.77
CA LEU A 251 -1.27 -14.50 4.74
C LEU A 251 -1.26 -13.89 6.16
N GLN A 252 -2.15 -14.34 7.05
CA GLN A 252 -2.23 -13.87 8.43
C GLN A 252 -0.91 -14.05 9.20
N PRO A 253 -0.29 -15.26 9.23
CA PRO A 253 0.94 -15.48 9.97
C PRO A 253 2.12 -14.68 9.44
N ARG A 254 2.27 -14.63 8.11
CA ARG A 254 3.38 -13.90 7.49
C ARG A 254 3.26 -12.41 7.76
N ASP A 255 2.08 -11.83 7.55
CA ASP A 255 1.87 -10.41 7.73
C ASP A 255 2.00 -9.99 9.19
N TYR A 256 1.53 -10.85 10.11
CA TYR A 256 1.75 -10.65 11.54
C TYR A 256 3.25 -10.65 11.89
N LEU A 257 4.01 -11.63 11.43
CA LEU A 257 5.46 -11.69 11.66
C LEU A 257 6.20 -10.53 10.97
N SER A 258 5.80 -10.19 9.75
CA SER A 258 6.38 -9.06 9.00
C SER A 258 6.15 -7.72 9.70
N SER A 259 5.04 -7.55 10.43
CA SER A 259 4.77 -6.33 11.17
C SER A 259 5.81 -6.04 12.25
N PHE A 260 6.48 -7.06 12.82
CA PHE A 260 7.57 -6.84 13.77
C PHE A 260 8.81 -6.24 13.12
N LEU A 261 9.12 -6.61 11.87
CA LEU A 261 10.19 -5.94 11.11
C LEU A 261 9.84 -4.49 10.83
N LEU A 262 8.57 -4.23 10.54
CA LEU A 262 8.08 -2.87 10.29
C LEU A 262 8.19 -2.00 11.55
N TYR A 263 7.72 -2.50 12.70
CA TYR A 263 7.87 -1.79 13.97
C TYR A 263 9.35 -1.60 14.32
N PHE A 264 10.19 -2.61 14.10
CA PHE A 264 11.63 -2.50 14.27
C PHE A 264 12.21 -1.37 13.40
N MET A 265 11.87 -1.34 12.11
CA MET A 265 12.31 -0.29 11.19
C MET A 265 11.87 1.10 11.67
N MET A 266 10.61 1.26 12.10
CA MET A 266 10.11 2.54 12.60
C MET A 266 10.82 2.96 13.90
N ILE A 267 11.11 2.02 14.80
CA ILE A 267 11.86 2.29 16.03
C ILE A 267 13.29 2.71 15.69
N VAL A 268 13.99 1.96 14.84
CA VAL A 268 15.36 2.28 14.39
C VAL A 268 15.39 3.66 13.74
N ALA A 269 14.40 3.97 12.91
CA ALA A 269 14.31 5.26 12.25
C ALA A 269 14.04 6.40 13.25
N ALA A 270 13.14 6.20 14.21
CA ALA A 270 12.90 7.18 15.28
C ALA A 270 14.16 7.39 16.13
N VAL A 271 14.86 6.30 16.51
CA VAL A 271 16.13 6.35 17.24
C VAL A 271 17.21 7.08 16.42
N GLY A 272 17.28 6.82 15.11
CA GLY A 272 18.21 7.51 14.22
C GLY A 272 17.95 9.02 14.17
N VAL A 273 16.70 9.44 13.96
CA VAL A 273 16.32 10.86 13.90
C VAL A 273 16.56 11.55 15.24
N ILE A 274 16.14 10.96 16.36
CA ILE A 274 16.31 11.54 17.69
C ILE A 274 17.78 11.53 18.11
N GLY A 275 18.46 10.41 17.93
CA GLY A 275 19.88 10.26 18.30
C GLY A 275 20.78 11.18 17.52
N SER A 276 20.62 11.26 16.20
CA SER A 276 21.32 12.20 15.33
C SER A 276 21.12 13.65 15.78
N ALA A 277 19.88 14.01 16.13
CA ALA A 277 19.56 15.35 16.60
C ALA A 277 20.27 15.68 17.94
N LEU A 278 20.31 14.73 18.88
CA LEU A 278 20.98 14.90 20.18
C LEU A 278 22.51 14.99 20.01
N MET A 279 23.07 14.40 18.95
CA MET A 279 24.51 14.49 18.63
C MET A 279 24.86 15.75 17.81
N GLY A 280 23.92 16.69 17.62
CA GLY A 280 24.16 17.93 16.89
C GLY A 280 23.97 17.84 15.37
N HIS A 281 23.56 16.68 14.85
CA HIS A 281 23.29 16.43 13.42
C HIS A 281 21.79 16.50 13.06
N ALA A 282 21.05 17.39 13.73
CA ALA A 282 19.60 17.53 13.55
C ALA A 282 19.21 18.31 12.29
N SER A 283 20.17 18.90 11.57
CA SER A 283 19.88 19.73 10.39
C SER A 283 19.40 18.89 9.23
N LEU A 284 18.23 19.24 8.68
CA LEU A 284 17.78 18.77 7.38
C LEU A 284 18.18 19.82 6.34
N ASP A 285 18.93 19.40 5.34
CA ASP A 285 19.42 20.30 4.28
C ASP A 285 18.36 20.60 3.21
N ILE A 286 17.24 19.89 3.24
CA ILE A 286 16.11 20.10 2.33
C ILE A 286 15.50 21.50 2.54
N PRO A 287 15.26 22.28 1.45
CA PRO A 287 14.56 23.56 1.52
C PRO A 287 13.13 23.43 2.04
N ALA A 288 12.63 24.49 2.68
CA ALA A 288 11.25 24.53 3.14
C ALA A 288 10.26 24.45 1.96
N PHE A 289 10.55 25.18 0.90
CA PHE A 289 9.79 25.24 -0.33
C PHE A 289 10.72 25.53 -1.51
N THR A 290 10.64 24.77 -2.58
CA THR A 290 11.48 24.89 -3.77
C THR A 290 10.76 25.57 -4.93
N GLY A 291 9.43 25.72 -4.85
CA GLY A 291 8.60 26.31 -5.91
C GLY A 291 7.42 25.41 -6.29
N PHE A 292 6.55 25.95 -7.15
CA PHE A 292 5.36 25.25 -7.64
C PHE A 292 5.64 24.29 -8.83
N LYS A 293 6.89 24.19 -9.26
CA LYS A 293 7.32 23.32 -10.33
C LYS A 293 8.61 22.62 -9.94
N ASP A 294 8.69 21.32 -10.20
CA ASP A 294 9.92 20.55 -10.04
C ASP A 294 10.96 20.99 -11.09
N THR A 295 12.00 21.65 -10.63
CA THR A 295 13.15 22.10 -11.43
C THR A 295 14.41 21.26 -11.16
N LEU A 296 14.38 20.37 -10.17
CA LEU A 296 15.51 19.52 -9.79
C LEU A 296 15.61 18.28 -10.67
N ALA A 297 14.48 17.62 -10.91
CA ALA A 297 14.38 16.38 -11.70
C ALA A 297 15.51 15.36 -11.36
N PRO A 298 15.72 14.98 -10.08
CA PRO A 298 16.88 14.20 -9.66
C PRO A 298 16.96 12.83 -10.34
N THR A 299 15.83 12.27 -10.76
CA THR A 299 15.74 11.00 -11.50
C THR A 299 15.91 11.16 -13.01
N GLY A 300 16.27 12.33 -13.50
CA GLY A 300 16.31 12.68 -14.93
C GLY A 300 14.94 13.00 -15.53
N SER A 301 13.86 12.90 -14.76
CA SER A 301 12.49 13.23 -15.18
C SER A 301 11.81 14.12 -14.15
N SER A 302 11.32 15.28 -14.57
CA SER A 302 10.58 16.20 -13.70
C SER A 302 9.18 15.66 -13.38
N LEU A 303 8.74 15.81 -12.12
CA LEU A 303 7.36 15.58 -11.72
C LEU A 303 6.38 16.63 -12.26
N GLY A 304 6.89 17.72 -12.82
CA GLY A 304 6.08 18.81 -13.36
C GLY A 304 5.62 19.81 -12.29
N PHE A 305 4.36 20.25 -12.39
CA PHE A 305 3.79 21.17 -11.41
C PHE A 305 3.40 20.46 -10.12
N MET A 306 3.58 21.15 -8.98
CA MET A 306 3.23 20.65 -7.65
C MET A 306 1.76 20.19 -7.58
N PHE A 307 0.84 20.93 -8.19
CA PHE A 307 -0.51 20.44 -8.46
C PHE A 307 -0.59 19.87 -9.89
N PRO A 308 -0.98 18.62 -10.09
CA PRO A 308 -1.42 17.61 -9.11
C PRO A 308 -0.30 16.72 -8.55
N ALA A 309 0.97 16.88 -8.98
CA ALA A 309 2.03 15.89 -8.78
C ALA A 309 2.29 15.56 -7.29
N LEU A 310 2.39 16.56 -6.41
CA LEU A 310 2.59 16.34 -4.97
C LEU A 310 1.55 15.36 -4.41
N PHE A 311 0.28 15.62 -4.72
CA PHE A 311 -0.86 14.87 -4.16
C PHE A 311 -0.93 13.44 -4.68
N VAL A 312 -0.56 13.21 -5.93
CA VAL A 312 -0.59 11.86 -6.56
C VAL A 312 0.65 11.05 -6.20
N THR A 313 1.80 11.71 -6.04
CA THR A 313 3.07 11.06 -5.73
C THR A 313 3.08 10.55 -4.28
N ILE A 314 2.57 11.36 -3.33
CA ILE A 314 2.34 10.92 -1.95
C ILE A 314 0.98 10.22 -1.87
N ALA A 315 0.89 9.05 -2.47
CA ALA A 315 -0.32 8.25 -2.44
C ALA A 315 -0.54 7.65 -1.03
N CYS A 316 0.10 6.54 -0.74
CA CYS A 316 -0.16 5.79 0.48
C CYS A 316 0.18 6.55 1.78
N GLY A 317 1.17 7.44 1.77
CA GLY A 317 1.52 8.25 2.95
C GLY A 317 0.51 9.34 3.35
N ALA A 318 -0.58 9.53 2.58
CA ALA A 318 -1.64 10.50 2.87
C ALA A 318 -3.04 9.94 2.64
N ILE A 319 -3.30 9.30 1.49
CA ILE A 319 -4.55 8.60 1.17
C ILE A 319 -4.31 7.61 0.06
N SER A 320 -4.86 6.40 0.15
CA SER A 320 -4.70 5.33 -0.83
C SER A 320 -6.00 4.57 -1.07
N GLY A 321 -6.40 4.45 -2.33
CA GLY A 321 -7.59 3.68 -2.70
C GLY A 321 -7.44 2.19 -2.47
N PHE A 322 -6.22 1.65 -2.60
CA PHE A 322 -5.92 0.26 -2.30
C PHE A 322 -6.30 -0.13 -0.86
N HIS A 323 -6.18 0.81 0.10
CA HIS A 323 -6.56 0.58 1.50
C HIS A 323 -8.05 0.24 1.65
N SER A 324 -8.94 0.89 0.87
CA SER A 324 -10.37 0.54 0.91
C SER A 324 -10.64 -0.88 0.43
N LEU A 325 -9.86 -1.37 -0.53
CA LEU A 325 -9.96 -2.74 -1.00
C LEU A 325 -9.41 -3.73 0.04
N VAL A 326 -8.30 -3.41 0.71
CA VAL A 326 -7.77 -4.21 1.83
C VAL A 326 -8.77 -4.23 2.98
N GLY A 327 -9.24 -3.07 3.41
CA GLY A 327 -10.22 -2.93 4.50
C GLY A 327 -11.49 -3.73 4.23
N SER A 328 -12.07 -3.57 3.05
CA SER A 328 -13.33 -4.23 2.68
C SER A 328 -13.17 -5.66 2.13
N GLY A 329 -12.02 -6.01 1.61
CA GLY A 329 -11.80 -7.31 0.97
C GLY A 329 -11.19 -8.39 1.86
N THR A 330 -10.36 -8.00 2.83
CA THR A 330 -9.69 -8.95 3.74
C THR A 330 -9.93 -8.63 5.21
N THR A 331 -9.70 -7.41 5.66
CA THR A 331 -9.76 -7.04 7.08
C THR A 331 -11.16 -7.18 7.66
N SER A 332 -12.19 -6.78 6.94
CA SER A 332 -13.59 -6.89 7.36
C SER A 332 -14.06 -8.33 7.58
N LYS A 333 -13.44 -9.28 6.85
CA LYS A 333 -13.72 -10.71 6.95
C LYS A 333 -13.03 -11.39 8.14
N GLN A 334 -12.12 -10.69 8.80
CA GLN A 334 -11.30 -11.22 9.88
C GLN A 334 -11.47 -10.45 11.19
N LEU A 335 -12.18 -9.32 11.17
CA LEU A 335 -12.36 -8.46 12.35
C LEU A 335 -13.23 -9.14 13.40
N ASP A 336 -12.68 -9.33 14.59
CA ASP A 336 -13.36 -9.99 15.72
C ASP A 336 -14.41 -9.10 16.42
N ASN A 337 -14.21 -7.78 16.45
CA ASN A 337 -15.12 -6.84 17.10
C ASN A 337 -15.11 -5.47 16.41
N GLU A 338 -16.30 -4.85 16.26
CA GLU A 338 -16.42 -3.53 15.62
C GLU A 338 -15.61 -2.42 16.30
N LYS A 339 -15.38 -2.49 17.63
CA LYS A 339 -14.56 -1.51 18.35
C LYS A 339 -13.12 -1.45 17.83
N ASN A 340 -12.64 -2.57 17.26
CA ASN A 340 -11.29 -2.70 16.74
C ASN A 340 -11.14 -2.12 15.32
N ALA A 341 -12.24 -1.76 14.64
CA ALA A 341 -12.19 -1.16 13.30
C ALA A 341 -11.45 0.19 13.29
N ARG A 342 -11.67 1.05 14.31
CA ARG A 342 -10.99 2.34 14.39
C ARG A 342 -9.47 2.21 14.60
N PRO A 343 -8.95 1.48 15.61
CA PRO A 343 -7.51 1.34 15.76
C PRO A 343 -6.86 0.68 14.54
N ILE A 344 -7.50 -0.30 13.92
CA ILE A 344 -6.94 -1.03 12.77
C ILE A 344 -6.92 -0.16 11.52
N ALA A 345 -8.04 0.40 11.07
CA ALA A 345 -8.09 1.15 9.83
C ALA A 345 -7.61 2.60 10.00
N TYR A 346 -8.26 3.39 10.86
CA TYR A 346 -7.86 4.78 11.08
C TYR A 346 -6.46 4.88 11.71
N GLY A 347 -6.19 4.06 12.75
CA GLY A 347 -4.88 4.00 13.40
C GLY A 347 -3.78 3.51 12.46
N GLY A 348 -4.04 2.47 11.67
CA GLY A 348 -3.11 1.94 10.65
C GLY A 348 -2.67 3.02 9.67
N MET A 349 -3.63 3.79 9.12
CA MET A 349 -3.35 4.91 8.21
C MET A 349 -2.46 5.98 8.86
N LEU A 350 -2.71 6.34 10.14
CA LEU A 350 -1.88 7.34 10.81
C LEU A 350 -0.47 6.83 11.14
N ILE A 351 -0.31 5.54 11.43
CA ILE A 351 1.03 4.95 11.58
C ILE A 351 1.78 4.99 10.23
N GLU A 352 1.08 4.81 9.13
CA GLU A 352 1.65 4.94 7.79
C GLU A 352 2.08 6.39 7.49
N CYS A 353 1.31 7.39 7.92
CA CYS A 353 1.71 8.79 7.87
C CYS A 353 2.98 9.05 8.71
N ALA A 354 3.12 8.40 9.87
CA ALA A 354 4.33 8.50 10.67
C ALA A 354 5.56 7.96 9.91
N LEU A 355 5.41 6.85 9.18
CA LEU A 355 6.46 6.33 8.29
C LEU A 355 6.80 7.33 7.17
N ALA A 356 5.79 8.01 6.61
CA ALA A 356 5.99 9.05 5.60
C ALA A 356 6.78 10.26 6.14
N ILE A 357 6.55 10.67 7.40
CA ILE A 357 7.31 11.72 8.07
C ILE A 357 8.77 11.29 8.27
N VAL A 358 9.00 10.06 8.70
CA VAL A 358 10.35 9.50 8.86
C VAL A 358 11.08 9.44 7.51
N SER A 359 10.38 9.08 6.45
CA SER A 359 10.94 9.05 5.09
C SER A 359 11.33 10.44 4.59
N LEU A 360 10.54 11.47 4.95
CA LEU A 360 10.89 12.87 4.70
C LEU A 360 12.15 13.29 5.48
N CYS A 361 12.31 12.84 6.73
CA CYS A 361 13.53 13.08 7.49
C CYS A 361 14.75 12.40 6.83
N ALA A 362 14.59 11.17 6.34
CA ALA A 362 15.65 10.42 5.69
C ALA A 362 16.18 11.12 4.43
N VAL A 363 15.28 11.54 3.51
CA VAL A 363 15.69 12.27 2.30
C VAL A 363 16.24 13.65 2.63
N GLY A 364 15.68 14.32 3.65
CA GLY A 364 16.16 15.62 4.10
C GLY A 364 17.58 15.56 4.66
N TYR A 365 17.98 14.46 5.28
CA TYR A 365 19.33 14.25 5.83
C TYR A 365 20.38 14.04 4.73
N ILE A 366 20.05 13.33 3.66
CA ILE A 366 20.95 13.10 2.52
C ILE A 366 20.59 13.98 1.31
N TRP A 367 19.99 15.14 1.55
CA TRP A 367 19.40 15.98 0.50
C TRP A 367 20.35 16.31 -0.65
N SER A 368 21.61 16.62 -0.37
CA SER A 368 22.60 16.95 -1.42
C SER A 368 22.76 15.81 -2.43
N ARG A 369 22.89 14.57 -1.95
CA ARG A 369 23.03 13.37 -2.79
C ARG A 369 21.74 12.98 -3.54
N TYR A 370 20.60 13.35 -2.99
CA TYR A 370 19.33 13.18 -3.68
C TYR A 370 19.16 14.23 -4.78
N ALA A 371 19.41 15.49 -4.47
CA ALA A 371 19.22 16.60 -5.38
C ALA A 371 20.18 16.60 -6.59
N ASP A 372 21.42 16.12 -6.40
CA ASP A 372 22.41 15.97 -7.48
C ASP A 372 22.26 14.69 -8.30
N GLY A 373 21.31 13.82 -7.95
CA GLY A 373 21.03 12.58 -8.68
C GLY A 373 21.92 11.38 -8.32
N THR A 374 22.83 11.52 -7.34
CA THR A 374 23.74 10.44 -6.92
C THR A 374 22.98 9.28 -6.23
N THR A 375 21.98 9.60 -5.40
CA THR A 375 21.16 8.60 -4.70
C THR A 375 19.69 8.93 -4.89
N VAL A 376 19.02 8.29 -5.86
CA VAL A 376 17.65 8.63 -6.28
C VAL A 376 16.62 7.52 -6.08
N VAL A 377 17.06 6.26 -5.92
CA VAL A 377 16.14 5.14 -5.68
C VAL A 377 15.55 5.29 -4.27
N PRO A 378 14.22 5.46 -4.12
CA PRO A 378 13.64 5.83 -2.83
C PRO A 378 13.97 4.87 -1.67
N THR A 379 13.98 3.56 -1.93
CA THR A 379 14.37 2.57 -0.91
C THR A 379 15.83 2.76 -0.45
N ALA A 380 16.75 3.06 -1.38
CA ALA A 380 18.14 3.34 -1.06
C ALA A 380 18.30 4.67 -0.31
N VAL A 381 17.57 5.72 -0.74
CA VAL A 381 17.52 7.02 -0.05
C VAL A 381 17.09 6.85 1.41
N PHE A 382 15.98 6.12 1.62
CA PHE A 382 15.47 5.83 2.96
C PHE A 382 16.49 5.08 3.82
N ALA A 383 17.00 3.95 3.29
CA ALA A 383 17.93 3.10 4.02
C ALA A 383 19.25 3.80 4.33
N THR A 384 19.78 4.58 3.38
CA THR A 384 21.02 5.38 3.57
C THR A 384 20.79 6.47 4.62
N GLY A 385 19.74 7.28 4.47
CA GLY A 385 19.46 8.38 5.38
C GLY A 385 19.32 7.90 6.83
N ILE A 386 18.52 6.86 7.06
CA ILE A 386 18.31 6.32 8.41
C ILE A 386 19.57 5.64 8.97
N SER A 387 20.27 4.81 8.18
CA SER A 387 21.47 4.12 8.67
C SER A 387 22.60 5.09 9.03
N GLU A 388 22.77 6.18 8.27
CA GLU A 388 23.75 7.21 8.56
C GLU A 388 23.36 8.07 9.78
N MET A 389 22.05 8.40 9.95
CA MET A 389 21.58 9.04 11.17
C MET A 389 21.90 8.19 12.41
N VAL A 390 21.63 6.87 12.36
CA VAL A 390 21.97 5.96 13.47
C VAL A 390 23.48 5.90 13.71
N ALA A 391 24.28 5.93 12.66
CA ALA A 391 25.74 5.89 12.76
C ALA A 391 26.36 7.12 13.46
N THR A 392 25.63 8.24 13.57
CA THR A 392 26.08 9.40 14.37
C THR A 392 26.06 9.14 15.87
N ILE A 393 25.34 8.10 16.32
CA ILE A 393 25.22 7.75 17.73
C ILE A 393 26.52 7.03 18.17
N PRO A 394 27.17 7.46 19.27
CA PRO A 394 28.38 6.83 19.75
C PRO A 394 28.25 5.31 19.95
N GLY A 395 29.18 4.54 19.41
CA GLY A 395 29.14 3.07 19.46
C GLY A 395 28.37 2.38 18.35
N LEU A 396 27.59 3.10 17.53
CA LEU A 396 26.80 2.53 16.42
C LEU A 396 27.38 2.80 15.03
N GLY A 397 28.51 3.50 14.91
CA GLY A 397 29.11 3.85 13.62
C GLY A 397 29.44 2.65 12.72
N GLY A 398 29.76 1.49 13.29
CA GLY A 398 30.01 0.25 12.52
C GLY A 398 28.78 -0.49 12.03
N SER A 399 27.56 -0.06 12.43
CA SER A 399 26.32 -0.77 12.11
C SER A 399 25.68 -0.36 10.76
N THR A 400 26.21 0.64 10.08
CA THR A 400 25.61 1.26 8.88
C THR A 400 25.24 0.24 7.80
N HIS A 401 26.17 -0.68 7.47
CA HIS A 401 25.93 -1.67 6.42
C HIS A 401 24.84 -2.68 6.80
N VAL A 402 24.85 -3.15 8.04
CA VAL A 402 23.84 -4.11 8.54
C VAL A 402 22.47 -3.44 8.60
N LEU A 403 22.40 -2.21 9.12
CA LEU A 403 21.15 -1.45 9.20
C LEU A 403 20.60 -1.13 7.80
N TYR A 404 21.45 -0.70 6.87
CA TYR A 404 21.05 -0.50 5.48
C TYR A 404 20.39 -1.76 4.89
N SER A 405 21.05 -2.91 5.02
CA SER A 405 20.54 -4.17 4.51
C SER A 405 19.20 -4.58 5.17
N LEU A 406 19.07 -4.39 6.49
CA LEU A 406 17.82 -4.69 7.21
C LEU A 406 16.68 -3.74 6.83
N LEU A 407 16.96 -2.46 6.59
CA LEU A 407 15.98 -1.49 6.13
C LEU A 407 15.48 -1.82 4.72
N VAL A 408 16.38 -2.15 3.78
CA VAL A 408 16.03 -2.60 2.43
C VAL A 408 15.21 -3.88 2.48
N LEU A 409 15.64 -4.88 3.29
CA LEU A 409 14.88 -6.11 3.52
C LEU A 409 13.47 -5.81 3.98
N THR A 410 13.32 -4.93 4.97
CA THR A 410 12.01 -4.62 5.54
C THR A 410 11.07 -4.02 4.49
N VAL A 411 11.56 -3.10 3.66
CA VAL A 411 10.79 -2.52 2.53
C VAL A 411 10.39 -3.61 1.53
N SER A 412 11.29 -4.53 1.21
CA SER A 412 11.01 -5.64 0.30
C SER A 412 9.92 -6.58 0.83
N VAL A 413 9.98 -6.93 2.11
CA VAL A 413 8.98 -7.76 2.78
C VAL A 413 7.60 -7.11 2.75
N PHE A 414 7.50 -5.78 2.92
CA PHE A 414 6.21 -5.07 2.79
C PHE A 414 5.66 -5.11 1.38
N CYS A 415 6.51 -4.85 0.40
CA CYS A 415 6.09 -4.92 -1.00
C CYS A 415 5.54 -6.30 -1.33
N LEU A 416 6.17 -7.35 -0.82
CA LEU A 416 5.72 -8.73 -1.00
C LEU A 416 4.37 -8.98 -0.32
N THR A 417 4.17 -8.46 0.90
CA THR A 417 2.91 -8.56 1.64
C THR A 417 1.76 -7.85 0.92
N SER A 418 2.00 -6.61 0.47
CA SER A 418 1.00 -5.86 -0.31
C SER A 418 0.71 -6.53 -1.65
N LEU A 419 1.71 -7.12 -2.29
CA LEU A 419 1.58 -7.85 -3.55
C LEU A 419 0.68 -9.09 -3.41
N ASP A 420 0.85 -9.88 -2.34
CA ASP A 420 0.00 -11.05 -2.08
C ASP A 420 -1.45 -10.64 -1.84
N THR A 421 -1.65 -9.62 -1.01
CA THR A 421 -2.99 -9.09 -0.72
C THR A 421 -3.63 -8.54 -1.99
N ALA A 422 -2.89 -7.76 -2.80
CA ALA A 422 -3.37 -7.21 -4.07
C ALA A 422 -3.80 -8.31 -5.05
N THR A 423 -3.00 -9.38 -5.16
CA THR A 423 -3.30 -10.52 -6.04
C THR A 423 -4.59 -11.22 -5.62
N ARG A 424 -4.79 -11.43 -4.31
CA ARG A 424 -6.02 -12.02 -3.76
C ARG A 424 -7.23 -11.12 -4.00
N LEU A 425 -7.09 -9.82 -3.78
CA LEU A 425 -8.16 -8.84 -4.04
C LEU A 425 -8.53 -8.77 -5.52
N ALA A 426 -7.53 -8.80 -6.41
CA ALA A 426 -7.77 -8.82 -7.85
C ALA A 426 -8.52 -10.10 -8.28
N ARG A 427 -8.16 -11.25 -7.71
CA ARG A 427 -8.92 -12.49 -7.88
C ARG A 427 -10.39 -12.30 -7.47
N TYR A 428 -10.67 -11.71 -6.31
CA TYR A 428 -12.04 -11.45 -5.86
C TYR A 428 -12.79 -10.54 -6.82
N MET A 429 -12.19 -9.43 -7.23
CA MET A 429 -12.82 -8.51 -8.19
C MET A 429 -13.11 -9.20 -9.51
N PHE A 430 -12.17 -10.01 -10.02
CA PHE A 430 -12.38 -10.77 -11.24
C PHE A 430 -13.54 -11.78 -11.11
N GLN A 431 -13.61 -12.52 -10.00
CA GLN A 431 -14.70 -13.46 -9.72
C GLN A 431 -16.04 -12.74 -9.61
N GLU A 432 -16.10 -11.66 -8.82
CA GLU A 432 -17.31 -10.87 -8.56
C GLU A 432 -17.92 -10.26 -9.84
N PHE A 433 -17.09 -9.97 -10.84
CA PHE A 433 -17.56 -9.48 -12.14
C PHE A 433 -18.47 -10.47 -12.87
N TRP A 434 -18.18 -11.77 -12.76
CA TRP A 434 -18.91 -12.84 -13.47
C TRP A 434 -20.09 -13.41 -12.67
N LEU A 435 -20.07 -13.24 -11.34
CA LEU A 435 -21.07 -13.78 -10.43
C LEU A 435 -22.28 -12.84 -10.30
N GLU A 436 -23.45 -13.43 -10.04
CA GLU A 436 -24.64 -12.67 -9.66
C GLU A 436 -24.57 -12.29 -8.16
N PRO A 437 -25.30 -11.24 -7.73
CA PRO A 437 -25.33 -10.83 -6.32
C PRO A 437 -25.69 -12.00 -5.39
N GLY A 438 -24.82 -12.26 -4.41
CA GLY A 438 -24.98 -13.36 -3.45
C GLY A 438 -24.58 -14.75 -3.95
N GLN A 439 -24.19 -14.91 -5.21
CA GLN A 439 -23.70 -16.17 -5.78
C GLN A 439 -22.23 -16.42 -5.40
N THR A 440 -21.91 -17.67 -5.03
CA THR A 440 -20.53 -18.11 -4.81
C THR A 440 -19.94 -18.75 -6.07
N TYR A 441 -18.61 -18.81 -6.18
CA TYR A 441 -17.94 -19.47 -7.32
C TYR A 441 -18.28 -20.96 -7.44
N LYS A 442 -18.69 -21.61 -6.33
CA LYS A 442 -19.10 -23.02 -6.31
C LYS A 442 -20.45 -23.26 -6.99
N GLU A 443 -21.30 -22.25 -7.07
CA GLU A 443 -22.62 -22.29 -7.66
C GLU A 443 -22.64 -21.84 -9.13
N ALA A 444 -21.50 -21.36 -9.62
CA ALA A 444 -21.34 -20.96 -11.01
C ALA A 444 -21.37 -22.17 -11.96
N SER A 445 -21.94 -21.99 -13.15
CA SER A 445 -22.08 -23.04 -14.17
C SER A 445 -21.53 -22.59 -15.53
N GLY A 446 -21.24 -23.55 -16.40
CA GLY A 446 -20.72 -23.31 -17.73
C GLY A 446 -19.38 -22.58 -17.75
N TYR A 447 -19.17 -21.65 -18.68
CA TYR A 447 -17.93 -20.87 -18.78
C TYR A 447 -17.66 -20.02 -17.55
N LYS A 448 -18.69 -19.56 -16.84
CA LYS A 448 -18.54 -18.81 -15.60
C LYS A 448 -17.86 -19.64 -14.51
N ALA A 449 -18.16 -20.93 -14.39
CA ALA A 449 -17.50 -21.81 -13.43
C ALA A 449 -15.98 -21.90 -13.67
N VAL A 450 -15.54 -21.88 -14.94
CA VAL A 450 -14.12 -21.88 -15.29
C VAL A 450 -13.47 -20.54 -14.91
N LEU A 451 -14.08 -19.42 -15.32
CA LEU A 451 -13.51 -18.08 -15.08
C LEU A 451 -13.50 -17.71 -13.59
N THR A 452 -14.50 -18.15 -12.82
CA THR A 452 -14.57 -17.87 -11.38
C THR A 452 -13.82 -18.89 -10.51
N ASN A 453 -13.25 -19.94 -11.13
CA ASN A 453 -12.35 -20.85 -10.40
C ASN A 453 -11.20 -20.04 -9.77
N PRO A 454 -10.91 -20.19 -8.46
CA PRO A 454 -9.87 -19.42 -7.78
C PRO A 454 -8.49 -19.52 -8.42
N VAL A 455 -8.13 -20.69 -8.95
CA VAL A 455 -6.82 -20.89 -9.62
C VAL A 455 -6.80 -20.16 -10.96
N VAL A 456 -7.83 -20.34 -11.80
CA VAL A 456 -7.91 -19.74 -13.14
C VAL A 456 -7.91 -18.22 -13.05
N SER A 457 -8.77 -17.65 -12.19
CA SER A 457 -8.86 -16.20 -11.99
C SER A 457 -7.57 -15.60 -11.45
N THR A 458 -6.85 -16.32 -10.56
CA THR A 458 -5.54 -15.90 -10.07
C THR A 458 -4.49 -15.95 -11.18
N VAL A 459 -4.41 -17.04 -11.94
CA VAL A 459 -3.43 -17.16 -13.03
C VAL A 459 -3.62 -16.05 -14.08
N ILE A 460 -4.87 -15.75 -14.47
CA ILE A 460 -5.17 -14.63 -15.38
C ILE A 460 -4.63 -13.32 -14.79
N THR A 461 -4.93 -13.03 -13.54
CA THR A 461 -4.48 -11.83 -12.83
C THR A 461 -2.95 -11.73 -12.79
N VAL A 462 -2.29 -12.82 -12.43
CA VAL A 462 -0.81 -12.86 -12.30
C VAL A 462 -0.14 -12.70 -13.65
N VAL A 463 -0.62 -13.38 -14.68
CA VAL A 463 -0.06 -13.24 -16.05
C VAL A 463 -0.16 -11.79 -16.54
N LEU A 464 -1.31 -11.14 -16.34
CA LEU A 464 -1.49 -9.74 -16.71
C LEU A 464 -0.60 -8.81 -15.87
N GLY A 465 -0.61 -8.97 -14.53
CA GLY A 465 0.14 -8.10 -13.62
C GLY A 465 1.66 -8.27 -13.76
N ILE A 466 2.17 -9.50 -13.74
CA ILE A 466 3.61 -9.77 -13.89
C ILE A 466 4.07 -9.43 -15.32
N GLY A 467 3.28 -9.76 -16.34
CA GLY A 467 3.58 -9.39 -17.72
C GLY A 467 3.73 -7.87 -17.90
N LEU A 468 2.82 -7.09 -17.29
CA LEU A 468 2.94 -5.64 -17.26
C LEU A 468 4.15 -5.19 -16.42
N GLY A 469 4.43 -5.84 -15.29
CA GLY A 469 5.56 -5.57 -14.40
C GLY A 469 6.93 -5.68 -15.07
N LEU A 470 7.08 -6.60 -16.03
CA LEU A 470 8.30 -6.77 -16.85
C LEU A 470 8.66 -5.51 -17.67
N THR A 471 7.74 -4.58 -17.85
CA THR A 471 8.02 -3.30 -18.51
C THR A 471 8.83 -2.32 -17.65
N GLY A 472 8.95 -2.58 -16.37
CA GLY A 472 9.74 -1.84 -15.37
C GLY A 472 8.94 -0.84 -14.53
N TYR A 473 9.33 -0.75 -13.28
CA TYR A 473 8.68 0.06 -12.23
C TYR A 473 8.48 1.54 -12.61
N SER A 474 9.51 2.19 -13.12
CA SER A 474 9.47 3.63 -13.43
C SER A 474 8.39 4.02 -14.46
N LYS A 475 8.02 3.09 -15.32
CA LYS A 475 6.97 3.30 -16.33
C LYS A 475 5.56 3.13 -15.74
N ILE A 476 5.40 2.26 -14.74
CA ILE A 476 4.11 1.87 -14.16
C ILE A 476 3.71 2.83 -13.04
N TRP A 477 4.67 3.27 -12.22
CA TRP A 477 4.43 4.00 -10.97
C TRP A 477 3.54 5.25 -11.12
N PRO A 478 3.74 6.14 -12.12
CA PRO A 478 2.89 7.33 -12.26
C PRO A 478 1.42 7.00 -12.54
N LEU A 479 1.17 5.96 -13.36
CA LEU A 479 -0.19 5.52 -13.68
C LEU A 479 -0.83 4.80 -12.49
N PHE A 480 -0.06 3.97 -11.78
CA PHE A 480 -0.49 3.35 -10.53
C PHE A 480 -0.86 4.41 -9.50
N GLY A 481 -0.02 5.42 -9.25
CA GLY A 481 -0.29 6.48 -8.30
C GLY A 481 -1.61 7.21 -8.59
N ALA A 482 -1.83 7.64 -9.82
CA ALA A 482 -3.05 8.33 -10.22
C ALA A 482 -4.29 7.44 -10.11
N SER A 483 -4.24 6.18 -10.56
CA SER A 483 -5.37 5.25 -10.49
C SER A 483 -5.71 4.85 -9.06
N ASN A 484 -4.69 4.62 -8.22
CA ASN A 484 -4.87 4.32 -6.80
C ASN A 484 -5.54 5.48 -6.04
N GLN A 485 -5.14 6.70 -6.30
CA GLN A 485 -5.75 7.90 -5.72
C GLN A 485 -7.19 8.13 -6.22
N LEU A 486 -7.46 7.83 -7.49
CA LEU A 486 -8.81 7.90 -8.05
C LEU A 486 -9.72 6.84 -7.44
N LEU A 487 -9.18 5.65 -7.16
CA LEU A 487 -9.88 4.61 -6.41
C LEU A 487 -10.27 5.09 -5.00
N ALA A 488 -9.40 5.88 -4.33
CA ALA A 488 -9.72 6.49 -3.05
C ALA A 488 -10.90 7.48 -3.17
N ALA A 489 -10.93 8.31 -4.20
CA ALA A 489 -12.03 9.23 -4.44
C ALA A 489 -13.37 8.50 -4.62
N ILE A 490 -13.36 7.38 -5.36
CA ILE A 490 -14.55 6.54 -5.56
C ILE A 490 -14.94 5.81 -4.26
N GLY A 491 -13.97 5.34 -3.47
CA GLY A 491 -14.20 4.77 -2.15
C GLY A 491 -14.88 5.75 -1.20
N LEU A 492 -14.38 6.99 -1.14
CA LEU A 492 -15.02 8.08 -0.38
C LEU A 492 -16.47 8.34 -0.85
N LEU A 493 -16.71 8.34 -2.16
CA LEU A 493 -18.02 8.51 -2.75
C LEU A 493 -18.98 7.37 -2.35
N ALA A 494 -18.53 6.12 -2.42
CA ALA A 494 -19.30 4.94 -2.04
C ALA A 494 -19.73 5.00 -0.57
N VAL A 495 -18.81 5.33 0.34
CA VAL A 495 -19.12 5.45 1.76
C VAL A 495 -20.03 6.66 2.04
N ALA A 496 -19.80 7.79 1.37
CA ALA A 496 -20.64 8.98 1.50
C ALA A 496 -22.10 8.72 1.08
N THR A 497 -22.31 8.02 -0.05
CA THR A 497 -23.66 7.65 -0.53
C THR A 497 -24.33 6.66 0.40
N TRP A 498 -23.60 5.67 0.93
CA TRP A 498 -24.13 4.72 1.88
C TRP A 498 -24.53 5.37 3.22
N LEU A 499 -23.66 6.19 3.83
CA LEU A 499 -23.98 6.91 5.06
C LEU A 499 -25.19 7.82 4.87
N GLY A 500 -25.30 8.47 3.70
CA GLY A 500 -26.47 9.27 3.33
C GLY A 500 -27.76 8.44 3.29
N LYS A 501 -27.71 7.22 2.72
CA LYS A 501 -28.83 6.27 2.66
C LYS A 501 -29.30 5.83 4.04
N VAL A 502 -28.36 5.51 4.95
CA VAL A 502 -28.69 5.09 6.32
C VAL A 502 -28.92 6.26 7.29
N GLY A 503 -29.00 7.49 6.79
CA GLY A 503 -29.31 8.68 7.58
C GLY A 503 -28.21 9.14 8.52
N LYS A 504 -26.96 8.69 8.34
CA LYS A 504 -25.80 9.09 9.14
C LYS A 504 -25.08 10.31 8.53
N ASN A 505 -24.27 10.97 9.34
CA ASN A 505 -23.48 12.11 8.89
C ASN A 505 -22.41 11.67 7.88
N ASN A 506 -22.44 12.22 6.67
CA ASN A 506 -21.50 11.94 5.58
C ASN A 506 -20.68 13.17 5.14
N LYS A 507 -20.81 14.31 5.81
CA LYS A 507 -20.20 15.58 5.38
C LYS A 507 -18.68 15.52 5.33
N MET A 508 -18.04 14.73 6.22
CA MET A 508 -16.60 14.57 6.29
C MET A 508 -15.99 13.93 5.02
N PHE A 509 -16.79 13.26 4.21
CA PHE A 509 -16.34 12.63 2.96
C PHE A 509 -16.40 13.59 1.76
N LEU A 510 -17.25 14.62 1.79
CA LEU A 510 -17.58 15.42 0.60
C LEU A 510 -16.38 16.22 0.08
N PHE A 511 -15.69 16.95 0.97
CA PHE A 511 -14.53 17.74 0.56
C PHE A 511 -13.36 16.85 0.10
N PRO A 512 -12.92 15.83 0.86
CA PRO A 512 -11.88 14.92 0.40
C PRO A 512 -12.20 14.27 -0.94
N MET A 513 -13.42 13.81 -1.15
CA MET A 513 -13.88 13.17 -2.38
C MET A 513 -13.73 14.11 -3.60
N VAL A 514 -14.27 15.32 -3.50
CA VAL A 514 -14.22 16.30 -4.61
C VAL A 514 -12.79 16.69 -4.91
N PHE A 515 -11.99 16.98 -3.88
CA PHE A 515 -10.59 17.34 -4.03
C PHE A 515 -9.81 16.22 -4.73
N MET A 516 -9.96 14.98 -4.27
CA MET A 516 -9.27 13.83 -4.87
C MET A 516 -9.70 13.55 -6.31
N LEU A 517 -10.99 13.73 -6.66
CA LEU A 517 -11.45 13.63 -8.04
C LEU A 517 -10.75 14.66 -8.94
N ILE A 518 -10.69 15.92 -8.51
CA ILE A 518 -10.04 16.98 -9.29
C ILE A 518 -8.55 16.66 -9.49
N VAL A 519 -7.83 16.36 -8.40
CA VAL A 519 -6.40 16.04 -8.43
C VAL A 519 -6.11 14.88 -9.39
N THR A 520 -6.85 13.79 -9.25
CA THR A 520 -6.53 12.55 -9.96
C THR A 520 -6.94 12.60 -11.43
N ILE A 521 -8.10 13.19 -11.74
CA ILE A 521 -8.50 13.40 -13.14
C ILE A 521 -7.50 14.33 -13.83
N THR A 522 -7.07 15.41 -13.18
CA THR A 522 -6.05 16.32 -13.73
C THR A 522 -4.74 15.56 -14.03
N SER A 523 -4.28 14.71 -13.11
CA SER A 523 -3.06 13.91 -13.29
C SER A 523 -3.19 12.92 -14.45
N LEU A 524 -4.33 12.21 -14.55
CA LEU A 524 -4.56 11.27 -15.65
C LEU A 524 -4.67 11.99 -17.00
N VAL A 525 -5.31 13.14 -17.07
CA VAL A 525 -5.35 13.98 -18.30
C VAL A 525 -3.96 14.43 -18.69
N GLN A 526 -3.12 14.89 -17.76
CA GLN A 526 -1.72 15.22 -18.02
C GLN A 526 -0.94 14.00 -18.55
N THR A 527 -1.18 12.82 -17.98
CA THR A 527 -0.58 11.56 -18.46
C THR A 527 -1.03 11.25 -19.89
N LEU A 528 -2.31 11.42 -20.22
CA LEU A 528 -2.82 11.25 -21.59
C LEU A 528 -2.13 12.20 -22.55
N LEU A 529 -2.09 13.49 -22.25
CA LEU A 529 -1.48 14.52 -23.11
C LEU A 529 0.02 14.27 -23.32
N ALA A 530 0.76 13.87 -22.28
CA ALA A 530 2.17 13.53 -22.38
C ALA A 530 2.41 12.33 -23.30
N ASN A 531 1.59 11.28 -23.20
CA ASN A 531 1.73 10.09 -24.04
C ASN A 531 1.26 10.34 -25.48
N PHE A 532 0.28 11.20 -25.75
CA PHE A 532 -0.05 11.64 -27.12
C PHE A 532 1.10 12.39 -27.78
N LYS A 533 1.80 13.27 -27.04
CA LYS A 533 3.01 13.93 -27.53
C LYS A 533 4.14 12.92 -27.80
N GLY A 534 4.30 11.93 -26.94
CA GLY A 534 5.26 10.83 -27.12
C GLY A 534 5.00 10.00 -28.38
N LEU A 535 3.74 9.72 -28.71
CA LEU A 535 3.34 9.06 -29.96
C LEU A 535 3.78 9.88 -31.19
N GLY A 536 3.54 11.19 -31.16
CA GLY A 536 3.95 12.09 -32.23
C GLY A 536 5.47 12.16 -32.43
N ALA A 537 6.25 11.92 -31.37
CA ALA A 537 7.71 11.85 -31.41
C ALA A 537 8.27 10.45 -31.76
N GLY A 538 7.42 9.45 -31.95
CA GLY A 538 7.82 8.08 -32.30
C GLY A 538 8.51 7.28 -31.19
N VAL A 539 8.47 7.77 -29.96
CA VAL A 539 9.17 7.16 -28.81
C VAL A 539 8.27 6.14 -28.12
N GLY A 540 8.67 4.87 -28.13
CA GLY A 540 7.99 3.82 -27.36
C GLY A 540 6.50 3.67 -27.69
N ILE A 541 6.13 3.64 -28.97
CA ILE A 541 4.75 3.69 -29.48
C ILE A 541 3.81 2.72 -28.75
N GLY A 542 4.18 1.45 -28.62
CA GLY A 542 3.35 0.45 -27.97
C GLY A 542 3.04 0.80 -26.50
N TRP A 543 4.01 1.34 -25.80
CA TRP A 543 3.86 1.75 -24.41
C TRP A 543 3.01 3.01 -24.25
N CYS A 544 3.20 4.00 -25.13
CA CYS A 544 2.35 5.20 -25.17
C CYS A 544 0.88 4.83 -25.42
N VAL A 545 0.62 3.93 -26.38
CA VAL A 545 -0.74 3.42 -26.67
C VAL A 545 -1.33 2.72 -25.44
N ALA A 546 -0.59 1.82 -24.80
CA ALA A 546 -1.06 1.13 -23.60
C ALA A 546 -1.45 2.10 -22.47
N ARG A 547 -0.61 3.13 -22.22
CA ARG A 547 -0.89 4.16 -21.21
C ARG A 547 -2.10 5.02 -21.58
N ILE A 548 -2.25 5.41 -22.85
CA ILE A 548 -3.39 6.19 -23.32
C ILE A 548 -4.68 5.39 -23.11
N VAL A 549 -4.69 4.12 -23.49
CA VAL A 549 -5.87 3.25 -23.33
C VAL A 549 -6.22 3.08 -21.86
N LEU A 550 -5.24 2.72 -21.03
CA LEU A 550 -5.48 2.52 -19.59
C LEU A 550 -5.92 3.81 -18.88
N ALA A 551 -5.21 4.92 -19.09
CA ALA A 551 -5.57 6.19 -18.45
C ALA A 551 -6.92 6.70 -18.97
N GLY A 552 -7.21 6.55 -20.26
CA GLY A 552 -8.50 6.93 -20.85
C GLY A 552 -9.66 6.13 -20.27
N LEU A 553 -9.52 4.80 -20.18
CA LEU A 553 -10.52 3.94 -19.54
C LEU A 553 -10.76 4.33 -18.08
N LEU A 554 -9.70 4.54 -17.30
CA LEU A 554 -9.80 4.93 -15.90
C LEU A 554 -10.55 6.27 -15.73
N VAL A 555 -10.24 7.26 -16.56
CA VAL A 555 -10.94 8.57 -16.54
C VAL A 555 -12.41 8.42 -16.89
N ILE A 556 -12.74 7.69 -17.95
CA ILE A 556 -14.13 7.49 -18.38
C ILE A 556 -14.94 6.77 -17.28
N LEU A 557 -14.41 5.66 -16.76
CA LEU A 557 -15.06 4.91 -15.69
C LEU A 557 -15.29 5.76 -14.44
N ALA A 558 -14.28 6.54 -14.05
CA ALA A 558 -14.37 7.41 -12.87
C ALA A 558 -15.40 8.54 -13.06
N LEU A 559 -15.45 9.16 -14.23
CA LEU A 559 -16.43 10.21 -14.52
C LEU A 559 -17.87 9.67 -14.47
N ILE A 560 -18.10 8.48 -15.04
CA ILE A 560 -19.44 7.84 -14.99
C ILE A 560 -19.81 7.58 -13.52
N LEU A 561 -18.92 6.95 -12.74
CA LEU A 561 -19.16 6.66 -11.34
C LEU A 561 -19.36 7.92 -10.49
N ALA A 562 -18.58 8.96 -10.74
CA ALA A 562 -18.72 10.25 -10.06
C ALA A 562 -20.07 10.89 -10.34
N VAL A 563 -20.51 10.94 -11.61
CA VAL A 563 -21.81 11.50 -12.00
C VAL A 563 -22.97 10.73 -11.34
N ASP A 564 -22.91 9.40 -11.35
CA ASP A 564 -23.96 8.57 -10.74
C ASP A 564 -24.00 8.74 -9.21
N GLY A 565 -22.81 8.82 -8.57
CA GLY A 565 -22.72 9.05 -7.14
C GLY A 565 -23.20 10.44 -6.72
N PHE A 566 -22.85 11.49 -7.46
CA PHE A 566 -23.37 12.85 -7.19
C PHE A 566 -24.88 12.95 -7.37
N LYS A 567 -25.45 12.30 -8.39
CA LYS A 567 -26.91 12.21 -8.57
C LYS A 567 -27.55 11.51 -7.36
N THR A 568 -26.97 10.41 -6.89
CA THR A 568 -27.46 9.67 -5.72
C THR A 568 -27.46 10.56 -4.47
N LEU A 569 -26.34 11.27 -4.19
CA LEU A 569 -26.25 12.21 -3.07
C LEU A 569 -27.25 13.35 -3.16
N ALA A 570 -27.45 13.91 -4.36
CA ALA A 570 -28.42 15.01 -4.60
C ALA A 570 -29.86 14.53 -4.34
N ASN A 571 -30.22 13.32 -4.79
CA ASN A 571 -31.54 12.73 -4.57
C ASN A 571 -31.79 12.42 -3.08
N GLN A 572 -30.79 11.91 -2.36
CA GLN A 572 -30.87 11.67 -0.92
C GLN A 572 -31.08 12.98 -0.12
N LYS A 573 -30.50 14.12 -0.59
CA LYS A 573 -30.70 15.41 0.04
C LYS A 573 -32.09 15.98 -0.21
N LYS A 574 -32.72 15.66 -1.34
CA LYS A 574 -34.11 16.09 -1.65
C LYS A 574 -35.16 15.27 -0.90
N ALA A 575 -34.83 14.03 -0.51
CA ALA A 575 -35.73 13.12 0.20
C ALA A 575 -35.74 13.35 1.73
N LYS A 576 -34.84 14.14 2.26
CA LYS A 576 -34.79 14.64 3.64
C LYS A 576 -35.41 16.02 3.75
#